data_7afe9e781fa20e3d3bc0ebf36eb9196e
#
_entry.id   7afe9e781fa20e3d3bc0ebf36eb9196e
#
_cell.length_a   1.000
_cell.length_b   1.000
_cell.length_c   1.000
_cell.angle_alpha   90.00
_cell.angle_beta   90.00
_cell.angle_gamma   90.00
#
_symmetry.space_group_name_H-M   'P 1'
#
loop_
_entity.id
_entity.type
_entity.pdbx_description
1 polymer ?
#
loop_
_entity_poly.entity_id
_entity_poly.type
_entity_poly.pdbx_seq_one_letter_code
_entity_poly.pdbx_strand_id
1 'polypeptide(L)'
;KFLMKRNNKLNKANAYRLYQEVLRNKALTKGVNLIAPETIFLSKDTSFGINVTVEPYVVFGPKVKVGDNSYIKSFSHLEGTKIEKNVVVGPYARLREGTILQENTKIGNFVETKKSKINKNSKVNHLSYIGDTSIGKNSNIGAGTITCNYDGVKKSKTKISDNVFIGSNSSLVAPVKIDKNSVVGAGSVITKNVKKKTLALTRAPQLVIKNFKRKKK
;
A
#
# COMPACT_ATOMS: atom_id res chain seq x y z
N LYS A 1 45.62 9.86 4.04
CA LYS A 1 44.33 10.33 3.43
C LYS A 1 43.30 9.22 3.28
N PHE A 2 43.68 7.98 2.88
CA PHE A 2 42.76 6.85 2.71
C PHE A 2 42.19 6.32 4.03
N LEU A 3 42.99 6.22 5.06
CA LEU A 3 42.57 5.80 6.42
C LEU A 3 41.61 6.81 7.09
N MET A 4 41.82 8.13 6.89
CA MET A 4 40.91 9.16 7.42
C MET A 4 39.51 9.09 6.76
N LYS A 5 39.40 8.79 5.47
CA LYS A 5 38.10 8.60 4.77
C LYS A 5 37.37 7.34 5.27
N ARG A 6 38.10 6.27 5.58
CA ARG A 6 37.54 5.01 6.11
C ARG A 6 36.98 5.19 7.52
N ASN A 7 37.71 5.90 8.40
CA ASN A 7 37.24 6.23 9.74
C ASN A 7 35.96 7.10 9.74
N ASN A 8 35.82 8.03 8.81
CA ASN A 8 34.64 8.88 8.73
C ASN A 8 33.35 8.09 8.35
N LYS A 9 33.44 7.11 7.44
CA LYS A 9 32.29 6.25 7.11
C LYS A 9 31.92 5.34 8.29
N LEU A 10 32.86 4.74 8.95
CA LEU A 10 32.64 3.91 10.12
C LEU A 10 32.02 4.71 11.27
N ASN A 11 32.53 5.91 11.55
CA ASN A 11 31.97 6.79 12.58
C ASN A 11 30.54 7.22 12.27
N LYS A 12 30.23 7.51 10.99
CA LYS A 12 28.87 7.81 10.56
C LYS A 12 27.93 6.61 10.75
N ALA A 13 28.37 5.41 10.41
CA ALA A 13 27.58 4.19 10.60
C ALA A 13 27.29 3.93 12.08
N ASN A 14 28.31 4.07 12.96
CA ASN A 14 28.13 3.92 14.38
C ASN A 14 27.22 4.99 14.99
N ALA A 15 27.36 6.25 14.57
CA ALA A 15 26.49 7.34 15.01
C ALA A 15 25.03 7.08 14.57
N TYR A 16 24.82 6.58 13.37
CA TYR A 16 23.49 6.21 12.88
C TYR A 16 22.89 5.06 13.70
N ARG A 17 23.68 4.03 14.02
CA ARG A 17 23.23 2.92 14.87
C ARG A 17 22.75 3.39 16.24
N LEU A 18 23.55 4.22 16.91
CA LEU A 18 23.20 4.80 18.21
C LEU A 18 21.94 5.69 18.10
N TYR A 19 21.86 6.48 17.04
CA TYR A 19 20.68 7.31 16.79
C TYR A 19 19.39 6.47 16.61
N GLN A 20 19.45 5.38 15.86
CA GLN A 20 18.34 4.45 15.72
C GLN A 20 17.94 3.81 17.06
N GLU A 21 18.89 3.49 17.91
CA GLU A 21 18.62 2.98 19.25
C GLU A 21 17.84 3.99 20.10
N VAL A 22 18.24 5.27 20.07
CA VAL A 22 17.50 6.35 20.76
C VAL A 22 16.06 6.45 20.25
N LEU A 23 15.83 6.39 18.93
CA LEU A 23 14.49 6.48 18.35
C LEU A 23 13.61 5.29 18.77
N ARG A 24 14.15 4.09 18.73
CA ARG A 24 13.44 2.87 19.14
C ARG A 24 13.10 2.88 20.63
N ASN A 25 14.06 3.24 21.49
CA ASN A 25 13.83 3.36 22.92
C ASN A 25 12.72 4.38 23.24
N LYS A 26 12.71 5.52 22.53
CA LYS A 26 11.64 6.51 22.65
C LYS A 26 10.27 5.93 22.25
N ALA A 27 10.19 5.10 21.21
CA ALA A 27 8.95 4.45 20.81
C ALA A 27 8.49 3.41 21.84
N LEU A 28 9.39 2.54 22.30
CA LEU A 28 9.13 1.52 23.34
C LEU A 28 8.64 2.16 24.64
N THR A 29 9.30 3.23 25.12
CA THR A 29 8.90 3.99 26.33
C THR A 29 7.49 4.59 26.20
N LYS A 30 7.04 4.88 24.97
CA LYS A 30 5.68 5.34 24.69
C LYS A 30 4.67 4.21 24.54
N GLY A 31 5.05 2.96 24.79
CA GLY A 31 4.16 1.80 24.73
C GLY A 31 3.95 1.22 23.32
N VAL A 32 4.80 1.55 22.35
CA VAL A 32 4.78 0.89 21.04
C VAL A 32 5.42 -0.49 21.18
N ASN A 33 4.76 -1.52 20.68
CA ASN A 33 5.29 -2.88 20.63
C ASN A 33 6.15 -3.05 19.37
N LEU A 34 7.48 -2.96 19.52
CA LEU A 34 8.45 -3.25 18.47
C LEU A 34 8.94 -4.69 18.62
N ILE A 35 8.57 -5.58 17.70
CA ILE A 35 9.06 -6.97 17.69
C ILE A 35 10.43 -6.99 17.02
N ALA A 36 11.49 -7.44 17.73
CA ALA A 36 12.87 -7.35 17.29
C ALA A 36 13.29 -5.90 16.92
N PRO A 37 13.35 -4.99 17.90
CA PRO A 37 13.53 -3.55 17.66
C PRO A 37 14.77 -3.23 16.82
N GLU A 38 15.86 -3.99 16.96
CA GLU A 38 17.13 -3.81 16.24
C GLU A 38 16.99 -3.89 14.73
N THR A 39 15.92 -4.51 14.22
CA THR A 39 15.61 -4.68 12.78
C THR A 39 14.71 -3.59 12.22
N ILE A 40 14.21 -2.68 13.07
CA ILE A 40 13.25 -1.63 12.70
C ILE A 40 13.97 -0.30 12.58
N PHE A 41 13.76 0.40 11.47
CA PHE A 41 14.36 1.70 11.19
C PHE A 41 13.33 2.81 11.23
N LEU A 42 13.58 3.84 12.02
CA LEU A 42 12.68 4.96 12.26
C LEU A 42 13.27 6.26 11.73
N SER A 43 12.42 7.14 11.22
CA SER A 43 12.75 8.55 10.99
C SER A 43 12.48 9.37 12.26
N LYS A 44 13.20 10.50 12.40
CA LYS A 44 13.08 11.36 13.60
C LYS A 44 11.66 11.87 13.86
N ASP A 45 10.88 11.98 12.81
CA ASP A 45 9.52 12.52 12.80
C ASP A 45 8.44 11.42 12.72
N THR A 46 8.82 10.14 12.81
CA THR A 46 7.88 9.05 12.95
C THR A 46 7.10 9.19 14.25
N SER A 47 5.78 9.11 14.16
CA SER A 47 4.89 9.17 15.33
C SER A 47 3.93 7.98 15.37
N PHE A 48 3.71 7.48 16.59
CA PHE A 48 2.84 6.35 16.86
C PHE A 48 1.75 6.75 17.87
N GLY A 49 0.56 6.21 17.67
CA GLY A 49 -0.51 6.21 18.65
C GLY A 49 -0.34 5.10 19.69
N ILE A 50 -1.39 4.85 20.44
CA ILE A 50 -1.44 3.86 21.52
C ILE A 50 -1.58 2.46 20.93
N ASN A 51 -0.95 1.45 21.56
CA ASN A 51 -1.09 0.03 21.22
C ASN A 51 -0.79 -0.29 19.73
N VAL A 52 0.23 0.36 19.19
CA VAL A 52 0.74 0.04 17.84
C VAL A 52 1.73 -1.11 17.93
N THR A 53 1.60 -2.08 17.04
CA THR A 53 2.57 -3.19 16.90
C THR A 53 3.31 -3.09 15.58
N VAL A 54 4.63 -3.26 15.61
CA VAL A 54 5.51 -3.26 14.44
C VAL A 54 6.34 -4.55 14.43
N GLU A 55 6.19 -5.32 13.39
CA GLU A 55 6.97 -6.55 13.14
C GLU A 55 8.40 -6.25 12.68
N PRO A 56 9.30 -7.25 12.65
CA PRO A 56 10.68 -7.09 12.21
C PRO A 56 10.82 -6.56 10.76
N TYR A 57 11.96 -5.94 10.49
CA TYR A 57 12.38 -5.48 9.16
C TYR A 57 11.46 -4.42 8.53
N VAL A 58 10.82 -3.58 9.35
CA VAL A 58 10.04 -2.45 8.87
C VAL A 58 10.88 -1.19 8.81
N VAL A 59 10.73 -0.43 7.72
CA VAL A 59 11.41 0.85 7.52
C VAL A 59 10.38 1.99 7.49
N PHE A 60 10.53 2.94 8.40
CA PHE A 60 9.79 4.18 8.42
C PHE A 60 10.67 5.32 7.90
N GLY A 61 10.41 5.75 6.68
CA GLY A 61 10.94 6.99 6.11
C GLY A 61 10.33 8.24 6.76
N PRO A 62 10.67 9.43 6.24
CA PRO A 62 10.15 10.69 6.79
C PRO A 62 8.62 10.80 6.72
N LYS A 63 8.05 11.61 7.63
CA LYS A 63 6.65 12.02 7.67
C LYS A 63 5.64 10.87 7.77
N VAL A 64 5.95 9.84 8.56
CA VAL A 64 5.00 8.74 8.83
C VAL A 64 4.31 8.95 10.17
N LYS A 65 2.97 8.86 10.15
CA LYS A 65 2.13 8.88 11.36
C LYS A 65 1.27 7.63 11.40
N VAL A 66 1.33 6.87 12.49
CA VAL A 66 0.58 5.64 12.69
C VAL A 66 -0.38 5.82 13.84
N GLY A 67 -1.67 5.65 13.60
CA GLY A 67 -2.72 5.77 14.61
C GLY A 67 -2.88 4.52 15.46
N ASP A 68 -3.71 4.64 16.49
CA ASP A 68 -3.90 3.65 17.56
C ASP A 68 -4.29 2.27 17.04
N ASN A 69 -3.88 1.24 17.77
CA ASN A 69 -4.20 -0.17 17.52
C ASN A 69 -3.85 -0.66 16.11
N SER A 70 -2.94 0.02 15.43
CA SER A 70 -2.52 -0.37 14.08
C SER A 70 -1.40 -1.40 14.13
N TYR A 71 -1.36 -2.25 13.10
CA TYR A 71 -0.41 -3.35 13.00
C TYR A 71 0.40 -3.23 11.70
N ILE A 72 1.71 -3.03 11.82
CA ILE A 72 2.63 -2.91 10.67
C ILE A 72 3.44 -4.19 10.56
N LYS A 73 3.20 -4.95 9.52
CA LYS A 73 3.81 -6.26 9.30
C LYS A 73 5.16 -6.17 8.62
N SER A 74 5.93 -7.24 8.78
CA SER A 74 7.33 -7.36 8.34
C SER A 74 7.57 -6.96 6.88
N PHE A 75 8.78 -6.46 6.64
CA PHE A 75 9.28 -6.09 5.32
C PHE A 75 8.47 -4.96 4.63
N SER A 76 7.74 -4.16 5.41
CA SER A 76 7.01 -3.01 4.88
C SER A 76 7.88 -1.76 4.89
N HIS A 77 7.72 -0.92 3.86
CA HIS A 77 8.41 0.37 3.75
C HIS A 77 7.39 1.49 3.62
N LEU A 78 7.43 2.45 4.56
CA LEU A 78 6.49 3.55 4.65
C LEU A 78 7.21 4.89 4.59
N GLU A 79 6.70 5.83 3.80
CA GLU A 79 7.19 7.21 3.73
C GLU A 79 6.05 8.19 3.44
N GLY A 80 6.03 9.36 4.08
CA GLY A 80 5.05 10.42 3.84
C GLY A 80 3.59 9.97 3.97
N THR A 81 3.31 9.07 4.92
CA THR A 81 2.04 8.35 5.04
C THR A 81 1.32 8.67 6.34
N LYS A 82 0.01 8.91 6.26
CA LYS A 82 -0.88 9.02 7.42
C LYS A 82 -1.74 7.77 7.53
N ILE A 83 -1.62 7.07 8.65
CA ILE A 83 -2.38 5.87 8.99
C ILE A 83 -3.26 6.21 10.19
N GLU A 84 -4.59 6.05 10.05
CA GLU A 84 -5.54 6.20 11.15
C GLU A 84 -5.58 4.94 12.02
N LYS A 85 -6.50 4.85 12.97
CA LYS A 85 -6.57 3.74 13.93
C LYS A 85 -7.05 2.42 13.32
N ASN A 86 -6.68 1.31 13.95
CA ASN A 86 -7.10 -0.06 13.59
C ASN A 86 -6.71 -0.47 12.16
N VAL A 87 -5.61 0.04 11.64
CA VAL A 87 -5.15 -0.26 10.28
C VAL A 87 -4.14 -1.40 10.29
N VAL A 88 -4.24 -2.30 9.32
CA VAL A 88 -3.25 -3.36 9.10
C VAL A 88 -2.51 -3.10 7.80
N VAL A 89 -1.16 -3.08 7.86
CA VAL A 89 -0.29 -2.86 6.70
C VAL A 89 0.70 -4.01 6.55
N GLY A 90 0.80 -4.56 5.36
CA GLY A 90 1.78 -5.59 5.02
C GLY A 90 1.30 -7.03 5.20
N PRO A 91 2.25 -8.00 5.14
CA PRO A 91 3.70 -7.80 4.97
C PRO A 91 4.07 -7.34 3.55
N TYR A 92 5.32 -6.91 3.34
CA TYR A 92 5.84 -6.48 2.04
C TYR A 92 5.02 -5.36 1.37
N ALA A 93 4.47 -4.44 2.14
CA ALA A 93 3.74 -3.30 1.62
C ALA A 93 4.67 -2.09 1.40
N ARG A 94 4.44 -1.34 0.33
CA ARG A 94 5.14 -0.08 0.09
C ARG A 94 4.17 1.08 0.09
N LEU A 95 4.21 1.90 1.14
CA LEU A 95 3.39 3.11 1.24
C LEU A 95 4.25 4.33 0.96
N ARG A 96 3.93 5.02 -0.14
CA ARG A 96 4.67 6.21 -0.60
C ARG A 96 3.97 7.50 -0.24
N GLU A 97 4.71 8.59 -0.36
CA GLU A 97 4.25 9.94 -0.03
C GLU A 97 2.86 10.27 -0.58
N GLY A 98 2.05 10.89 0.30
CA GLY A 98 0.67 11.26 0.01
C GLY A 98 -0.35 10.13 0.19
N THR A 99 0.06 8.99 0.76
CA THR A 99 -0.86 7.92 1.14
C THR A 99 -1.57 8.25 2.45
N ILE A 100 -2.90 8.12 2.45
CA ILE A 100 -3.75 8.27 3.63
C ILE A 100 -4.61 7.02 3.77
N LEU A 101 -4.44 6.30 4.87
CA LEU A 101 -5.25 5.14 5.21
C LEU A 101 -6.19 5.50 6.35
N GLN A 102 -7.49 5.46 6.11
CA GLN A 102 -8.49 5.71 7.14
C GLN A 102 -8.73 4.46 8.02
N GLU A 103 -9.48 4.67 9.07
CA GLU A 103 -9.80 3.67 10.09
C GLU A 103 -10.25 2.32 9.50
N ASN A 104 -9.78 1.22 10.10
CA ASN A 104 -10.08 -0.17 9.73
C ASN A 104 -9.71 -0.55 8.29
N THR A 105 -8.83 0.19 7.61
CA THR A 105 -8.34 -0.22 6.30
C THR A 105 -7.33 -1.35 6.41
N LYS A 106 -7.24 -2.15 5.34
CA LYS A 106 -6.25 -3.21 5.24
C LYS A 106 -5.48 -3.10 3.92
N ILE A 107 -4.17 -3.00 4.04
CA ILE A 107 -3.22 -3.08 2.92
C ILE A 107 -2.41 -4.35 3.12
N GLY A 108 -2.50 -5.26 2.18
CA GLY A 108 -1.82 -6.56 2.30
C GLY A 108 -0.49 -6.62 1.57
N ASN A 109 -0.08 -7.85 1.25
CA ASN A 109 1.25 -8.11 0.70
C ASN A 109 1.42 -7.68 -0.75
N PHE A 110 2.61 -7.16 -1.05
CA PHE A 110 3.00 -6.68 -2.37
C PHE A 110 2.05 -5.62 -2.93
N VAL A 111 1.53 -4.77 -2.05
CA VAL A 111 0.72 -3.62 -2.44
C VAL A 111 1.55 -2.35 -2.35
N GLU A 112 1.59 -1.60 -3.45
CA GLU A 112 2.19 -0.27 -3.46
C GLU A 112 1.09 0.79 -3.55
N THR A 113 1.20 1.84 -2.72
CA THR A 113 0.31 3.00 -2.76
C THR A 113 1.10 4.30 -2.90
N LYS A 114 0.57 5.27 -3.64
CA LYS A 114 1.17 6.60 -3.83
C LYS A 114 0.11 7.66 -4.06
N LYS A 115 0.19 8.78 -3.33
CA LYS A 115 -0.77 9.90 -3.47
C LYS A 115 -2.23 9.42 -3.51
N SER A 116 -2.57 8.52 -2.58
CA SER A 116 -3.86 7.82 -2.58
C SER A 116 -4.52 7.89 -1.22
N LYS A 117 -5.84 8.05 -1.22
CA LYS A 117 -6.66 8.02 -0.01
C LYS A 117 -7.56 6.81 -0.02
N ILE A 118 -7.43 5.95 0.98
CA ILE A 118 -8.24 4.74 1.16
C ILE A 118 -9.12 4.95 2.38
N ASN A 119 -10.43 5.02 2.15
CA ASN A 119 -11.38 5.34 3.19
C ASN A 119 -11.77 4.10 4.02
N LYS A 120 -12.48 4.35 5.14
CA LYS A 120 -12.79 3.39 6.19
C LYS A 120 -13.26 2.03 5.68
N ASN A 121 -12.80 0.97 6.33
CA ASN A 121 -13.18 -0.43 6.10
C ASN A 121 -12.85 -0.97 4.70
N SER A 122 -12.08 -0.25 3.90
CA SER A 122 -11.71 -0.70 2.55
C SER A 122 -10.44 -1.54 2.57
N LYS A 123 -10.33 -2.46 1.60
CA LYS A 123 -9.27 -3.46 1.57
C LYS A 123 -8.57 -3.48 0.22
N VAL A 124 -7.23 -3.52 0.24
CA VAL A 124 -6.35 -3.77 -0.90
C VAL A 124 -5.36 -4.84 -0.44
N ASN A 125 -5.66 -6.10 -0.68
CA ASN A 125 -4.99 -7.18 0.05
C ASN A 125 -3.77 -7.76 -0.65
N HIS A 126 -3.66 -7.71 -1.99
CA HIS A 126 -2.63 -8.47 -2.70
C HIS A 126 -2.19 -7.82 -4.02
N LEU A 127 -0.87 -7.79 -4.28
CA LEU A 127 -0.27 -7.62 -5.60
C LEU A 127 -0.83 -6.44 -6.42
N SER A 128 -1.09 -5.29 -5.79
CA SER A 128 -1.79 -4.18 -6.45
C SER A 128 -0.97 -2.89 -6.43
N TYR A 129 -1.12 -2.09 -7.50
CA TYR A 129 -0.61 -0.73 -7.53
C TYR A 129 -1.75 0.29 -7.50
N ILE A 130 -1.75 1.14 -6.46
CA ILE A 130 -2.77 2.17 -6.23
C ILE A 130 -2.10 3.54 -6.23
N GLY A 131 -2.11 4.19 -7.39
CA GLY A 131 -1.51 5.51 -7.60
C GLY A 131 -2.53 6.59 -7.94
N ASP A 132 -2.38 7.80 -7.39
CA ASP A 132 -3.23 8.97 -7.62
C ASP A 132 -4.75 8.66 -7.52
N THR A 133 -5.12 7.87 -6.49
CA THR A 133 -6.45 7.25 -6.39
C THR A 133 -7.17 7.63 -5.10
N SER A 134 -8.49 7.82 -5.17
CA SER A 134 -9.34 7.81 -3.98
C SER A 134 -10.26 6.59 -3.99
N ILE A 135 -10.24 5.81 -2.90
CA ILE A 135 -11.11 4.66 -2.68
C ILE A 135 -12.10 5.01 -1.58
N GLY A 136 -13.39 4.85 -1.86
CA GLY A 136 -14.49 5.06 -0.93
C GLY A 136 -14.52 4.05 0.22
N LYS A 137 -15.53 4.14 1.07
CA LYS A 137 -15.70 3.25 2.22
C LYS A 137 -16.17 1.86 1.79
N ASN A 138 -15.84 0.83 2.59
CA ASN A 138 -16.32 -0.55 2.42
C ASN A 138 -16.06 -1.12 1.02
N SER A 139 -15.01 -0.67 0.33
CA SER A 139 -14.68 -1.13 -1.02
C SER A 139 -13.58 -2.18 -0.97
N ASN A 140 -13.65 -3.15 -1.86
CA ASN A 140 -12.66 -4.20 -1.98
C ASN A 140 -11.97 -4.16 -3.32
N ILE A 141 -10.64 -4.12 -3.29
CA ILE A 141 -9.80 -4.15 -4.48
C ILE A 141 -9.21 -5.55 -4.61
N GLY A 142 -9.54 -6.21 -5.70
CA GLY A 142 -9.07 -7.56 -6.01
C GLY A 142 -7.57 -7.61 -6.29
N ALA A 143 -6.98 -8.79 -6.09
CA ALA A 143 -5.55 -9.03 -6.33
C ALA A 143 -5.13 -8.67 -7.76
N GLY A 144 -3.95 -8.09 -7.92
CA GLY A 144 -3.42 -7.73 -9.24
C GLY A 144 -4.09 -6.52 -9.88
N THR A 145 -4.85 -5.72 -9.13
CA THR A 145 -5.45 -4.50 -9.66
C THR A 145 -4.42 -3.40 -9.83
N ILE A 146 -4.42 -2.76 -11.00
CA ILE A 146 -3.55 -1.64 -11.32
C ILE A 146 -4.39 -0.40 -11.64
N THR A 147 -4.11 0.70 -10.94
CA THR A 147 -4.60 2.02 -11.38
C THR A 147 -3.59 2.62 -12.35
N CYS A 148 -3.93 2.61 -13.65
CA CYS A 148 -3.06 3.11 -14.71
C CYS A 148 -3.14 4.65 -14.74
N ASN A 149 -2.39 5.29 -13.82
CA ASN A 149 -2.46 6.73 -13.54
C ASN A 149 -1.57 7.59 -14.43
N TYR A 150 -0.74 7.00 -15.29
CA TYR A 150 0.23 7.70 -16.13
C TYR A 150 0.13 7.25 -17.58
N ASP A 151 -0.03 8.19 -18.50
CA ASP A 151 -0.20 7.96 -19.95
C ASP A 151 1.08 8.15 -20.77
N GLY A 152 2.23 8.32 -20.11
CA GLY A 152 3.52 8.63 -20.74
C GLY A 152 3.86 10.13 -20.67
N VAL A 153 2.88 11.00 -20.47
CA VAL A 153 3.05 12.47 -20.42
C VAL A 153 2.55 13.06 -19.11
N LYS A 154 1.32 12.75 -18.74
CA LYS A 154 0.64 13.30 -17.53
C LYS A 154 0.07 12.22 -16.64
N LYS A 155 -0.20 12.59 -15.38
CA LYS A 155 -0.88 11.75 -14.42
C LYS A 155 -2.33 12.16 -14.27
N SER A 156 -3.21 11.16 -14.23
CA SER A 156 -4.64 11.32 -14.06
C SER A 156 -5.14 10.53 -12.85
N LYS A 157 -6.32 10.91 -12.32
CA LYS A 157 -6.86 10.35 -11.07
C LYS A 157 -7.87 9.24 -11.35
N THR A 158 -7.85 8.21 -10.52
CA THR A 158 -8.91 7.21 -10.41
C THR A 158 -9.77 7.52 -9.18
N LYS A 159 -11.09 7.50 -9.34
CA LYS A 159 -12.04 7.67 -8.23
C LYS A 159 -12.92 6.44 -8.10
N ILE A 160 -12.77 5.70 -7.01
CA ILE A 160 -13.60 4.55 -6.64
C ILE A 160 -14.49 5.01 -5.50
N SER A 161 -15.80 4.90 -5.66
CA SER A 161 -16.80 5.31 -4.65
C SER A 161 -16.97 4.24 -3.57
N ASP A 162 -17.99 4.42 -2.69
CA ASP A 162 -18.26 3.49 -1.60
C ASP A 162 -18.89 2.17 -2.08
N ASN A 163 -18.65 1.09 -1.33
CA ASN A 163 -19.22 -0.25 -1.57
C ASN A 163 -18.95 -0.79 -2.98
N VAL A 164 -17.76 -0.52 -3.52
CA VAL A 164 -17.34 -1.01 -4.83
C VAL A 164 -16.54 -2.29 -4.67
N PHE A 165 -16.78 -3.25 -5.56
CA PHE A 165 -15.97 -4.44 -5.68
C PHE A 165 -15.21 -4.41 -7.02
N ILE A 166 -13.89 -4.42 -6.95
CA ILE A 166 -13.02 -4.56 -8.13
C ILE A 166 -12.52 -6.00 -8.17
N GLY A 167 -12.83 -6.70 -9.25
CA GLY A 167 -12.37 -8.07 -9.49
C GLY A 167 -10.86 -8.12 -9.73
N SER A 168 -10.26 -9.27 -9.44
CA SER A 168 -8.81 -9.48 -9.59
C SER A 168 -8.32 -9.25 -11.01
N ASN A 169 -7.05 -8.85 -11.15
CA ASN A 169 -6.38 -8.57 -12.43
C ASN A 169 -7.10 -7.51 -13.29
N SER A 170 -7.70 -6.52 -12.64
CA SER A 170 -8.35 -5.40 -13.34
C SER A 170 -7.39 -4.24 -13.53
N SER A 171 -7.43 -3.62 -14.72
CA SER A 171 -6.72 -2.38 -15.03
C SER A 171 -7.71 -1.22 -15.09
N LEU A 172 -7.51 -0.20 -14.25
CA LEU A 172 -8.34 1.00 -14.22
C LEU A 172 -7.58 2.15 -14.90
N VAL A 173 -7.92 2.46 -16.13
CA VAL A 173 -7.22 3.46 -16.95
C VAL A 173 -7.75 4.86 -16.61
N ALA A 174 -6.91 5.64 -15.92
CA ALA A 174 -7.28 6.99 -15.49
C ALA A 174 -7.24 8.00 -16.68
N PRO A 175 -8.12 9.03 -16.68
CA PRO A 175 -9.07 9.35 -15.64
C PRO A 175 -10.32 8.46 -15.68
N VAL A 176 -10.69 7.85 -14.57
CA VAL A 176 -11.87 6.98 -14.50
C VAL A 176 -12.57 7.07 -13.15
N LYS A 177 -13.90 6.99 -13.16
CA LYS A 177 -14.76 6.98 -11.99
C LYS A 177 -15.57 5.70 -11.93
N ILE A 178 -15.49 5.00 -10.80
CA ILE A 178 -16.29 3.82 -10.48
C ILE A 178 -17.29 4.23 -9.42
N ASP A 179 -18.58 4.31 -9.77
CA ASP A 179 -19.62 4.78 -8.87
C ASP A 179 -20.04 3.72 -7.83
N LYS A 180 -20.72 4.18 -6.77
CA LYS A 180 -21.07 3.38 -5.60
C LYS A 180 -21.89 2.12 -5.94
N ASN A 181 -21.66 1.08 -5.15
CA ASN A 181 -22.37 -0.21 -5.27
C ASN A 181 -22.20 -0.87 -6.64
N SER A 182 -21.13 -0.57 -7.37
CA SER A 182 -20.83 -1.22 -8.64
C SER A 182 -19.78 -2.31 -8.48
N VAL A 183 -19.72 -3.18 -9.46
CA VAL A 183 -18.80 -4.30 -9.54
C VAL A 183 -18.03 -4.21 -10.85
N VAL A 184 -16.73 -4.42 -10.80
CA VAL A 184 -15.88 -4.65 -11.97
C VAL A 184 -15.53 -6.13 -11.98
N GLY A 185 -15.82 -6.83 -13.07
CA GLY A 185 -15.47 -8.24 -13.21
C GLY A 185 -13.97 -8.46 -13.34
N ALA A 186 -13.47 -9.57 -12.81
CA ALA A 186 -12.06 -9.92 -12.88
C ALA A 186 -11.51 -9.93 -14.33
N GLY A 187 -10.25 -9.53 -14.50
CA GLY A 187 -9.59 -9.46 -15.82
C GLY A 187 -10.08 -8.34 -16.73
N SER A 188 -10.78 -7.33 -16.19
CA SER A 188 -11.32 -6.23 -17.00
C SER A 188 -10.37 -5.06 -17.14
N VAL A 189 -10.34 -4.42 -18.31
CA VAL A 189 -9.66 -3.16 -18.59
C VAL A 189 -10.71 -2.05 -18.67
N ILE A 190 -10.81 -1.23 -17.64
CA ILE A 190 -11.84 -0.19 -17.52
C ILE A 190 -11.29 1.15 -17.99
N THR A 191 -11.79 1.63 -19.12
CA THR A 191 -11.40 2.89 -19.77
C THR A 191 -12.49 3.96 -19.72
N LYS A 192 -13.71 3.61 -19.30
CA LYS A 192 -14.86 4.50 -19.17
C LYS A 192 -15.46 4.43 -17.77
N ASN A 193 -16.14 5.49 -17.35
CA ASN A 193 -16.81 5.54 -16.06
C ASN A 193 -17.84 4.41 -15.91
N VAL A 194 -17.84 3.80 -14.72
CA VAL A 194 -18.81 2.76 -14.35
C VAL A 194 -19.92 3.39 -13.51
N LYS A 195 -21.16 3.25 -13.97
CA LYS A 195 -22.32 3.83 -13.29
C LYS A 195 -22.67 3.06 -12.00
N LYS A 196 -23.38 3.74 -11.09
CA LYS A 196 -23.82 3.13 -9.82
C LYS A 196 -24.65 1.85 -10.06
N LYS A 197 -24.46 0.86 -9.18
CA LYS A 197 -25.23 -0.40 -9.19
C LYS A 197 -25.15 -1.17 -10.53
N THR A 198 -24.00 -1.12 -11.22
CA THR A 198 -23.77 -1.86 -12.46
C THR A 198 -22.61 -2.84 -12.33
N LEU A 199 -22.61 -3.85 -13.17
CA LEU A 199 -21.48 -4.73 -13.42
C LEU A 199 -20.81 -4.29 -14.73
N ALA A 200 -19.51 -3.98 -14.68
CA ALA A 200 -18.68 -3.68 -15.85
C ALA A 200 -17.76 -4.86 -16.17
N LEU A 201 -17.78 -5.29 -17.42
CA LEU A 201 -16.95 -6.37 -17.94
C LEU A 201 -16.35 -5.94 -19.28
N THR A 202 -15.06 -6.24 -19.50
CA THR A 202 -14.38 -5.94 -20.78
C THR A 202 -13.53 -7.11 -21.27
N ARG A 203 -13.70 -8.29 -20.69
CA ARG A 203 -13.02 -9.51 -21.13
C ARG A 203 -13.78 -10.22 -22.24
N ALA A 204 -13.04 -10.87 -23.15
CA ALA A 204 -13.64 -11.70 -24.20
C ALA A 204 -14.41 -12.91 -23.62
N PRO A 205 -15.42 -13.43 -24.33
CA PRO A 205 -16.06 -14.68 -23.99
C PRO A 205 -15.04 -15.83 -23.97
N GLN A 206 -15.24 -16.77 -23.07
CA GLN A 206 -14.40 -17.96 -23.00
C GLN A 206 -14.68 -18.88 -24.20
N LEU A 207 -13.62 -19.27 -24.91
CA LEU A 207 -13.70 -20.28 -25.95
C LEU A 207 -13.19 -21.61 -25.41
N VAL A 208 -13.91 -22.68 -25.70
CA VAL A 208 -13.51 -24.06 -25.37
C VAL A 208 -13.30 -24.85 -26.66
N ILE A 209 -12.07 -25.27 -26.94
CA ILE A 209 -11.70 -26.08 -28.09
C ILE A 209 -11.67 -27.52 -27.66
N LYS A 210 -12.65 -28.32 -28.10
CA LYS A 210 -12.71 -29.75 -27.82
C LYS A 210 -11.61 -30.48 -28.60
N ASN A 211 -11.10 -31.58 -28.02
CA ASN A 211 -10.07 -32.45 -28.63
C ASN A 211 -8.79 -31.72 -29.04
N PHE A 212 -8.43 -30.63 -28.34
CA PHE A 212 -7.19 -29.90 -28.61
C PHE A 212 -5.98 -30.81 -28.38
N LYS A 213 -5.17 -31.02 -29.42
CA LYS A 213 -3.90 -31.77 -29.36
C LYS A 213 -2.75 -30.79 -29.36
N ARG A 214 -1.96 -30.80 -28.28
CA ARG A 214 -0.70 -30.03 -28.25
C ARG A 214 0.30 -30.68 -29.23
N LYS A 215 0.84 -29.89 -30.17
CA LYS A 215 1.98 -30.39 -31.00
C LYS A 215 3.13 -30.73 -30.08
N LYS A 216 3.57 -31.99 -30.08
CA LYS A 216 4.82 -32.36 -29.44
C LYS A 216 5.96 -31.82 -30.32
N LYS A 217 6.98 -31.22 -29.67
CA LYS A 217 8.25 -30.89 -30.34
C LYS A 217 9.00 -32.17 -30.67
#